data_c8eb71f3821e4adea0d408e82f8f39fa
#
_entry.id   c8eb71f3821e4adea0d408e82f8f39fa
#
_cell.length_a   1.000
_cell.length_b   1.000
_cell.length_c   1.000
_cell.angle_alpha   90.00
_cell.angle_beta   90.00
_cell.angle_gamma   90.00
#
_symmetry.space_group_name_H-M   'P 1'
#
loop_
_entity.id
_entity.type
_entity.pdbx_description
1 polymer ?
#
loop_
_entity_poly.entity_id
_entity_poly.type
_entity_poly.pdbx_seq_one_letter_code
_entity_poly.pdbx_strand_id
1 'polypeptide(L)'
;MNSKNDACVKARKINILNLNGGTNMKNANIRVIATLTAMAVLSFPSLSAHAQDGSATYKAKCAMCHGADGTKIAAHDLQGAAAQGMSDADLAAIITNGKGKMPASKSLKPDQVTALVAYVRTLKK
;
A
#
# COMPACT_ATOMS: atom_id res chain seq x y z
N MET A 1 -5.64 -15.43 -35.61
CA MET A 1 -6.16 -14.08 -35.87
C MET A 1 -7.22 -13.80 -34.85
N ASN A 2 -6.97 -12.94 -33.90
CA ASN A 2 -7.71 -12.91 -32.63
C ASN A 2 -8.56 -11.63 -32.55
N SER A 3 -9.80 -11.78 -33.03
CA SER A 3 -10.83 -10.72 -33.17
C SER A 3 -11.39 -10.18 -31.83
N LYS A 4 -10.85 -10.61 -30.68
CA LYS A 4 -11.38 -10.19 -29.36
C LYS A 4 -10.64 -9.01 -28.72
N ASN A 5 -9.51 -8.60 -29.29
CA ASN A 5 -8.72 -7.51 -28.71
C ASN A 5 -9.05 -6.12 -29.29
N ASP A 6 -9.74 -6.09 -30.45
CA ASP A 6 -10.08 -4.82 -31.10
C ASP A 6 -11.29 -4.11 -30.49
N ALA A 7 -12.16 -4.86 -29.84
CA ALA A 7 -13.35 -4.29 -29.18
C ALA A 7 -13.01 -3.52 -27.88
N CYS A 8 -11.95 -3.93 -27.17
CA CYS A 8 -11.58 -3.30 -25.91
C CYS A 8 -10.83 -1.95 -26.10
N VAL A 9 -10.14 -1.79 -27.22
CA VAL A 9 -9.40 -0.55 -27.54
C VAL A 9 -10.33 0.55 -28.05
N LYS A 10 -11.43 0.17 -28.72
CA LYS A 10 -12.39 1.15 -29.27
C LYS A 10 -13.29 1.79 -28.23
N ALA A 11 -13.55 1.10 -27.11
CA ALA A 11 -14.40 1.63 -26.03
C ALA A 11 -13.69 2.71 -25.18
N ARG A 12 -12.36 2.81 -25.22
CA ARG A 12 -11.59 3.75 -24.40
C ARG A 12 -11.38 5.14 -25.06
N LYS A 13 -11.82 5.33 -26.31
CA LYS A 13 -11.56 6.56 -27.09
C LYS A 13 -12.74 7.55 -27.14
N ILE A 14 -13.86 7.28 -26.51
CA ILE A 14 -15.11 8.06 -26.69
C ILE A 14 -15.42 9.01 -25.52
N ASN A 15 -14.64 9.05 -24.44
CA ASN A 15 -15.06 9.79 -23.23
C ASN A 15 -14.19 10.99 -22.83
N ILE A 16 -13.41 11.57 -23.75
CA ILE A 16 -12.55 12.72 -23.41
C ILE A 16 -13.02 14.05 -24.07
N LEU A 17 -14.11 14.07 -24.84
CA LEU A 17 -14.49 15.24 -25.64
C LEU A 17 -15.89 15.79 -25.30
N ASN A 18 -16.30 15.83 -24.03
CA ASN A 18 -17.50 16.60 -23.72
C ASN A 18 -17.47 17.24 -22.32
N LEU A 19 -16.50 18.13 -22.07
CA LEU A 19 -16.50 19.04 -20.94
C LEU A 19 -16.50 20.51 -21.41
N ASN A 20 -17.28 20.83 -22.44
CA ASN A 20 -17.62 22.20 -22.80
C ASN A 20 -19.11 22.45 -22.60
N GLY A 21 -19.56 22.36 -21.36
CA GLY A 21 -20.86 22.88 -20.93
C GLY A 21 -20.70 24.36 -20.59
N GLY A 22 -20.96 25.24 -21.57
CA GLY A 22 -20.99 26.67 -21.35
C GLY A 22 -22.05 27.06 -20.33
N THR A 23 -21.63 27.43 -19.14
CA THR A 23 -22.49 28.10 -18.16
C THR A 23 -22.48 29.61 -18.42
N ASN A 24 -23.44 30.04 -19.23
CA ASN A 24 -23.80 31.45 -19.37
C ASN A 24 -24.60 31.85 -18.13
N MET A 25 -23.92 32.25 -17.07
CA MET A 25 -24.56 32.84 -15.89
C MET A 25 -24.24 34.36 -15.81
N LYS A 26 -25.17 35.11 -16.36
CA LYS A 26 -25.36 36.52 -16.04
C LYS A 26 -25.83 36.63 -14.60
N ASN A 27 -24.96 36.68 -13.60
CA ASN A 27 -25.27 37.28 -12.30
C ASN A 27 -24.00 37.47 -11.47
N ALA A 28 -23.79 38.70 -11.09
CA ALA A 28 -22.58 39.26 -10.52
C ALA A 28 -22.36 38.98 -9.01
N ASN A 29 -22.96 37.96 -8.43
CA ASN A 29 -22.88 37.74 -6.97
C ASN A 29 -22.17 36.45 -6.54
N ILE A 30 -21.50 35.72 -7.46
CA ILE A 30 -20.78 34.46 -7.13
C ILE A 30 -19.32 34.68 -6.70
N ARG A 31 -18.85 35.94 -6.68
CA ARG A 31 -17.44 36.22 -6.32
C ARG A 31 -17.10 36.07 -4.84
N VAL A 32 -18.06 35.85 -3.95
CA VAL A 32 -17.81 35.82 -2.50
C VAL A 32 -17.82 34.38 -1.94
N ILE A 33 -18.35 33.39 -2.66
CA ILE A 33 -18.46 31.99 -2.15
C ILE A 33 -17.29 31.12 -2.60
N ALA A 34 -16.49 31.56 -3.59
CA ALA A 34 -15.41 30.74 -4.17
C ALA A 34 -14.11 30.73 -3.34
N THR A 35 -13.99 31.48 -2.27
CA THR A 35 -12.74 31.59 -1.49
C THR A 35 -12.71 30.78 -0.18
N LEU A 36 -13.77 30.09 0.20
CA LEU A 36 -13.84 29.36 1.49
C LEU A 36 -13.79 27.84 1.37
N THR A 37 -13.73 27.27 0.17
CA THR A 37 -13.70 25.80 -0.01
C THR A 37 -12.32 25.22 -0.37
N ALA A 38 -11.26 26.02 -0.39
CA ALA A 38 -9.93 25.59 -0.86
C ALA A 38 -8.98 25.10 0.27
N MET A 39 -9.41 24.98 1.52
CA MET A 39 -8.50 24.66 2.64
C MET A 39 -8.78 23.36 3.41
N ALA A 40 -9.57 22.43 2.89
CA ALA A 40 -9.94 21.23 3.63
C ALA A 40 -9.39 19.89 3.07
N VAL A 41 -8.39 19.88 2.18
CA VAL A 41 -7.96 18.63 1.50
C VAL A 41 -6.50 18.25 1.77
N LEU A 42 -5.86 18.76 2.81
CA LEU A 42 -4.43 18.50 3.06
C LEU A 42 -4.17 17.88 4.43
N SER A 43 -4.83 16.79 4.77
CA SER A 43 -4.44 16.05 5.97
C SER A 43 -4.88 14.58 5.93
N PHE A 44 -4.55 13.86 4.85
CA PHE A 44 -4.50 12.41 4.94
C PHE A 44 -3.04 12.02 5.15
N PRO A 45 -2.67 11.47 6.33
CA PRO A 45 -1.34 10.93 6.52
C PRO A 45 -1.16 9.78 5.52
N SER A 46 -0.10 9.87 4.73
CA SER A 46 0.28 8.87 3.73
C SER A 46 0.76 7.58 4.41
N LEU A 47 -0.15 6.80 4.99
CA LEU A 47 0.18 5.46 5.52
C LEU A 47 0.60 4.48 4.41
N SER A 48 0.31 4.81 3.16
CA SER A 48 0.54 3.89 2.04
C SER A 48 2.00 3.74 1.61
N ALA A 49 2.86 4.73 1.85
CA ALA A 49 4.26 4.69 1.40
C ALA A 49 5.07 3.60 2.14
N HIS A 50 4.88 3.45 3.44
CA HIS A 50 5.61 2.46 4.23
C HIS A 50 5.27 1.00 3.90
N ALA A 51 4.01 0.72 3.54
CA ALA A 51 3.60 -0.65 3.17
C ALA A 51 4.20 -1.11 1.85
N GLN A 52 4.42 -0.20 0.88
CA GLN A 52 5.06 -0.53 -0.40
C GLN A 52 6.53 -0.87 -0.23
N ASP A 53 7.28 -0.12 0.56
CA ASP A 53 8.67 -0.40 0.87
C ASP A 53 8.82 -1.70 1.66
N GLY A 54 7.89 -2.00 2.58
CA GLY A 54 7.83 -3.26 3.33
C GLY A 54 7.62 -4.46 2.42
N SER A 55 6.74 -4.37 1.44
CA SER A 55 6.49 -5.44 0.46
C SER A 55 7.73 -5.74 -0.39
N ALA A 56 8.40 -4.71 -0.91
CA ALA A 56 9.62 -4.88 -1.70
C ALA A 56 10.73 -5.52 -0.87
N THR A 57 10.95 -5.03 0.35
CA THR A 57 11.94 -5.57 1.29
C THR A 57 11.61 -7.01 1.69
N TYR A 58 10.33 -7.32 1.94
CA TYR A 58 9.86 -8.67 2.25
C TYR A 58 10.16 -9.64 1.10
N LYS A 59 9.80 -9.30 -0.12
CA LYS A 59 10.05 -10.12 -1.31
C LYS A 59 11.54 -10.40 -1.51
N ALA A 60 12.38 -9.39 -1.29
CA ALA A 60 13.82 -9.52 -1.51
C ALA A 60 14.55 -10.32 -0.41
N LYS A 61 14.10 -10.25 0.85
CA LYS A 61 14.87 -10.77 1.99
C LYS A 61 14.15 -11.85 2.81
N CYS A 62 12.83 -11.90 2.79
CA CYS A 62 12.03 -12.76 3.68
C CYS A 62 11.30 -13.88 2.93
N ALA A 63 10.82 -13.61 1.72
CA ALA A 63 9.97 -14.52 0.95
C ALA A 63 10.67 -15.85 0.58
N MET A 64 11.99 -15.88 0.48
CA MET A 64 12.74 -17.10 0.19
C MET A 64 12.49 -18.16 1.26
N CYS A 65 12.43 -17.76 2.54
CA CYS A 65 12.14 -18.66 3.65
C CYS A 65 10.65 -18.70 4.00
N HIS A 66 9.99 -17.55 4.11
CA HIS A 66 8.60 -17.45 4.58
C HIS A 66 7.55 -17.65 3.48
N GLY A 67 7.94 -17.65 2.20
CA GLY A 67 7.01 -17.68 1.08
C GLY A 67 6.49 -16.30 0.72
N ALA A 68 5.87 -16.18 -0.44
CA ALA A 68 5.37 -14.90 -0.93
C ALA A 68 4.23 -14.34 -0.07
N ASP A 69 3.47 -15.23 0.55
CA ASP A 69 2.31 -14.94 1.41
C ASP A 69 2.58 -15.12 2.92
N GLY A 70 3.78 -15.56 3.30
CA GLY A 70 4.18 -15.76 4.70
C GLY A 70 3.78 -17.11 5.29
N THR A 71 3.24 -18.06 4.52
CA THR A 71 2.72 -19.33 5.04
C THR A 71 3.64 -20.53 4.84
N LYS A 72 4.76 -20.36 4.13
CA LYS A 72 5.65 -21.48 3.75
C LYS A 72 6.19 -22.29 4.94
N ILE A 73 6.35 -21.66 6.10
CA ILE A 73 6.78 -22.33 7.34
C ILE A 73 5.56 -22.42 8.26
N ALA A 74 4.89 -23.56 8.28
CA ALA A 74 3.66 -23.78 9.05
C ALA A 74 3.81 -23.48 10.56
N ALA A 75 4.97 -23.81 11.16
CA ALA A 75 5.25 -23.50 12.57
C ALA A 75 5.48 -22.00 12.84
N HIS A 76 5.69 -21.18 11.81
CA HIS A 76 5.97 -19.75 11.87
C HIS A 76 5.18 -19.01 10.78
N ASP A 77 3.90 -19.39 10.64
CA ASP A 77 2.96 -18.74 9.72
C ASP A 77 2.76 -17.27 10.11
N LEU A 78 3.15 -16.37 9.22
CA LEU A 78 3.04 -14.94 9.45
C LEU A 78 1.58 -14.44 9.40
N GLN A 79 0.66 -15.22 8.84
CA GLN A 79 -0.77 -14.91 8.83
C GLN A 79 -1.46 -15.39 10.11
N GLY A 80 -0.83 -16.33 10.82
CA GLY A 80 -1.40 -16.99 11.99
C GLY A 80 -1.47 -16.12 13.24
N ALA A 81 -2.33 -16.51 14.18
CA ALA A 81 -2.56 -15.78 15.42
C ALA A 81 -1.28 -15.55 16.24
N ALA A 82 -0.31 -16.47 16.18
CA ALA A 82 0.95 -16.33 16.89
C ALA A 82 1.75 -15.11 16.43
N ALA A 83 1.89 -14.90 15.11
CA ALA A 83 2.60 -13.76 14.56
C ALA A 83 1.74 -12.47 14.65
N GLN A 84 0.45 -12.58 14.34
CA GLN A 84 -0.46 -11.42 14.33
C GLN A 84 -0.82 -10.92 15.73
N GLY A 85 -0.69 -11.75 16.77
CA GLY A 85 -0.91 -11.37 18.16
C GLY A 85 0.30 -10.75 18.86
N MET A 86 1.51 -10.82 18.25
CA MET A 86 2.72 -10.19 18.81
C MET A 86 2.63 -8.66 18.72
N SER A 87 3.33 -7.95 19.61
CA SER A 87 3.48 -6.50 19.45
C SER A 87 4.36 -6.15 18.25
N ASP A 88 4.22 -4.93 17.72
CA ASP A 88 5.08 -4.45 16.63
C ASP A 88 6.55 -4.36 17.06
N ALA A 89 6.79 -4.04 18.34
CA ALA A 89 8.12 -4.03 18.94
C ALA A 89 8.75 -5.43 18.97
N ASP A 90 7.98 -6.45 19.34
CA ASP A 90 8.46 -7.84 19.35
C ASP A 90 8.76 -8.34 17.94
N LEU A 91 7.91 -8.04 16.97
CA LEU A 91 8.15 -8.36 15.56
C LEU A 91 9.41 -7.66 15.05
N ALA A 92 9.57 -6.37 15.35
CA ALA A 92 10.77 -5.61 14.99
C ALA A 92 12.03 -6.20 15.63
N ALA A 93 11.96 -6.59 16.91
CA ALA A 93 13.08 -7.23 17.62
C ALA A 93 13.46 -8.57 16.97
N ILE A 94 12.49 -9.40 16.62
CA ILE A 94 12.71 -10.68 15.92
C ILE A 94 13.35 -10.46 14.55
N ILE A 95 12.87 -9.49 13.78
CA ILE A 95 13.45 -9.15 12.48
C ILE A 95 14.91 -8.71 12.62
N THR A 96 15.18 -7.84 13.59
CA THR A 96 16.51 -7.23 13.77
C THR A 96 17.51 -8.22 14.36
N ASN A 97 17.12 -8.97 15.38
CA ASN A 97 18.01 -9.82 16.15
C ASN A 97 17.99 -11.29 15.73
N GLY A 98 16.99 -11.69 14.97
CA GLY A 98 16.73 -13.09 14.65
C GLY A 98 16.06 -13.84 15.82
N LYS A 99 15.59 -15.05 15.54
CA LYS A 99 15.01 -15.94 16.54
C LYS A 99 15.14 -17.41 16.10
N GLY A 100 15.77 -18.25 16.89
CA GLY A 100 15.97 -19.66 16.55
C GLY A 100 16.76 -19.83 15.25
N LYS A 101 16.13 -20.39 14.22
CA LYS A 101 16.74 -20.57 12.89
C LYS A 101 16.63 -19.33 11.98
N MET A 102 15.88 -18.32 12.38
CA MET A 102 15.75 -17.07 11.62
C MET A 102 16.99 -16.21 11.86
N PRO A 103 17.76 -15.87 10.82
CA PRO A 103 18.95 -15.04 10.98
C PRO A 103 18.58 -13.59 11.30
N ALA A 104 19.48 -12.89 11.97
CA ALA A 104 19.35 -11.47 12.26
C ALA A 104 19.46 -10.62 10.99
N SER A 105 18.57 -9.65 10.81
CA SER A 105 18.56 -8.72 9.68
C SER A 105 19.19 -7.38 10.03
N LYS A 106 20.43 -7.39 10.53
CA LYS A 106 21.17 -6.19 11.02
C LYS A 106 21.43 -5.14 9.92
N SER A 107 21.33 -5.49 8.65
CA SER A 107 21.55 -4.57 7.53
C SER A 107 20.31 -3.71 7.22
N LEU A 108 19.18 -3.97 7.84
CA LEU A 108 17.97 -3.17 7.66
C LEU A 108 18.02 -1.92 8.52
N LYS A 109 17.64 -0.79 7.93
CA LYS A 109 17.45 0.46 8.66
C LYS A 109 16.16 0.38 9.51
N PRO A 110 16.05 1.17 10.60
CA PRO A 110 14.83 1.18 11.44
C PRO A 110 13.54 1.39 10.65
N ASP A 111 13.55 2.32 9.68
CA ASP A 111 12.39 2.62 8.84
C ASP A 111 11.97 1.40 8.00
N GLN A 112 12.95 0.63 7.48
CA GLN A 112 12.69 -0.61 6.73
C GLN A 112 12.11 -1.70 7.62
N VAL A 113 12.56 -1.79 8.87
CA VAL A 113 12.00 -2.73 9.85
C VAL A 113 10.55 -2.36 10.17
N THR A 114 10.27 -1.07 10.40
CA THR A 114 8.90 -0.57 10.61
C THR A 114 8.01 -0.86 9.41
N ALA A 115 8.48 -0.61 8.20
CA ALA A 115 7.76 -0.92 6.97
C ALA A 115 7.49 -2.42 6.80
N LEU A 116 8.46 -3.28 7.18
CA LEU A 116 8.29 -4.73 7.16
C LEU A 116 7.23 -5.20 8.16
N VAL A 117 7.23 -4.67 9.39
CA VAL A 117 6.21 -4.98 10.39
C VAL A 117 4.83 -4.59 9.87
N ALA A 118 4.69 -3.38 9.33
CA ALA A 118 3.43 -2.93 8.72
C ALA A 118 2.99 -3.87 7.58
N TYR A 119 3.90 -4.30 6.72
CA TYR A 119 3.59 -5.25 5.65
C TYR A 119 3.15 -6.62 6.20
N VAL A 120 3.84 -7.17 7.21
CA VAL A 120 3.44 -8.44 7.85
C VAL A 120 2.01 -8.36 8.42
N ARG A 121 1.60 -7.20 8.95
CA ARG A 121 0.21 -6.97 9.40
C ARG A 121 -0.80 -7.06 8.26
N THR A 122 -0.43 -6.69 7.05
CA THR A 122 -1.32 -6.81 5.88
C THR A 122 -1.50 -8.26 5.42
N LEU A 123 -0.62 -9.19 5.83
CA LEU A 123 -0.74 -10.60 5.48
C LEU A 123 -1.84 -11.35 6.27
N LYS A 124 -2.40 -10.72 7.31
CA LYS A 124 -3.50 -11.30 8.08
C LYS A 124 -4.68 -11.66 7.16
N LYS A 125 -5.20 -12.88 7.31
CA LYS A 125 -6.45 -13.34 6.70
C LYS A 125 -7.65 -12.97 7.53
#